data_adbfa04948a20d862012ad87b202e901
#
_entry.id   adbfa04948a20d862012ad87b202e901
#
_cell.length_a   1.000
_cell.length_b   1.000
_cell.length_c   1.000
_cell.angle_alpha   90.00
_cell.angle_beta   90.00
_cell.angle_gamma   90.00
#
_symmetry.space_group_name_H-M   'P 1'
#
loop_
_entity.id
_entity.type
_entity.pdbx_description
1 polymer ?
#
loop_
_entity_poly.entity_id
_entity_poly.type
_entity_poly.pdbx_seq_one_letter_code
_entity_poly.pdbx_strand_id
1 'polypeptide(L)'
;MKISEILAKGGSPFPSLEIVPPLKGLTKDELVESIRPFMEFSPRYINVTSHRDEYEYREQADGTYSRHLVRNRVSPVAVCGAIMSEFDVETVPHIICGGASADEIDSSLHDFRFMGIANVMALRGDSIIGEKRFTPVKGGYNHASELVEAIRRHGEFFSIGVGGYPEKHFEAPNIETDIANLKRKVDAGADYVVTQMFFDNRVYYDFKARCRAAGITVPIIPGLKPLSTARQISMLPEAFSLDIPFELTEAMRKAGDDKEKAYRTGTEWCIAQCKDLLAHGAPVVHFYTMGRARNIVEILKECF
;
A
#
# COMPACT_ATOMS: atom_id res chain seq x y z
N MET A 1 16.94 -6.12 -7.84
CA MET A 1 17.16 -7.00 -6.65
C MET A 1 15.80 -7.37 -6.04
N LYS A 2 15.66 -8.55 -5.42
CA LYS A 2 14.40 -8.91 -4.74
C LYS A 2 14.29 -8.25 -3.37
N ILE A 3 13.07 -7.82 -3.00
CA ILE A 3 12.84 -7.23 -1.66
C ILE A 3 13.14 -8.26 -0.56
N SER A 4 12.80 -9.53 -0.77
CA SER A 4 13.16 -10.60 0.16
C SER A 4 14.68 -10.69 0.42
N GLU A 5 15.50 -10.47 -0.61
CA GLU A 5 16.97 -10.43 -0.49
C GLU A 5 17.45 -9.17 0.26
N ILE A 6 16.83 -8.01 -0.03
CA ILE A 6 17.12 -6.75 0.66
C ILE A 6 16.85 -6.90 2.16
N LEU A 7 15.70 -7.46 2.51
CA LEU A 7 15.29 -7.67 3.91
C LEU A 7 16.17 -8.71 4.62
N ALA A 8 16.59 -9.77 3.91
CA ALA A 8 17.46 -10.81 4.47
C ALA A 8 18.90 -10.32 4.73
N LYS A 9 19.41 -9.40 3.91
CA LYS A 9 20.74 -8.81 4.10
C LYS A 9 20.86 -7.96 5.35
N GLY A 10 19.74 -7.42 5.85
CA GLY A 10 19.75 -6.47 6.94
C GLY A 10 20.48 -5.17 6.59
N GLY A 11 21.00 -4.48 7.62
CA GLY A 11 21.71 -3.20 7.49
C GLY A 11 20.97 -2.07 8.20
N SER A 12 21.33 -0.82 7.90
CA SER A 12 20.63 0.33 8.45
C SER A 12 19.17 0.36 8.00
N PRO A 13 18.25 0.75 8.88
CA PRO A 13 16.85 0.94 8.49
C PRO A 13 16.71 1.93 7.33
N PHE A 14 15.68 1.75 6.52
CA PHE A 14 15.39 2.62 5.38
C PHE A 14 13.90 2.81 5.18
N PRO A 15 13.47 3.94 4.57
CA PRO A 15 12.07 4.15 4.23
C PRO A 15 11.68 3.39 2.96
N SER A 16 10.45 2.93 2.87
CA SER A 16 9.80 2.60 1.62
C SER A 16 8.55 3.46 1.43
N LEU A 17 8.19 3.69 0.19
CA LEU A 17 7.15 4.64 -0.17
C LEU A 17 6.11 3.96 -1.06
N GLU A 18 4.86 4.36 -0.89
CA GLU A 18 3.81 4.02 -1.82
C GLU A 18 3.38 5.26 -2.61
N ILE A 19 3.38 5.16 -3.92
CA ILE A 19 2.88 6.20 -4.81
C ILE A 19 1.65 5.74 -5.57
N VAL A 20 0.82 6.70 -5.90
CA VAL A 20 -0.38 6.49 -6.71
C VAL A 20 -0.03 6.82 -8.17
N PRO A 21 -0.30 5.92 -9.13
CA PRO A 21 -0.12 6.23 -10.55
C PRO A 21 -0.83 7.53 -10.93
N PRO A 22 -0.20 8.38 -11.74
CA PRO A 22 -0.79 9.64 -12.16
C PRO A 22 -2.06 9.42 -12.98
N LEU A 23 -2.95 10.40 -12.96
CA LEU A 23 -4.07 10.46 -13.89
C LEU A 23 -3.54 10.58 -15.33
N LYS A 24 -4.31 10.08 -16.28
CA LYS A 24 -4.01 10.27 -17.71
C LYS A 24 -3.94 11.76 -18.04
N GLY A 25 -2.92 12.14 -18.80
CA GLY A 25 -2.62 13.53 -19.13
C GLY A 25 -1.44 14.13 -18.37
N LEU A 26 -1.04 13.55 -17.24
CA LEU A 26 0.21 13.93 -16.58
C LEU A 26 1.40 13.29 -17.31
N THR A 27 2.52 14.00 -17.31
CA THR A 27 3.76 13.59 -17.99
C THR A 27 4.66 12.74 -17.09
N LYS A 28 5.65 12.06 -17.70
CA LYS A 28 6.71 11.37 -16.97
C LYS A 28 7.47 12.33 -16.05
N ASP A 29 7.79 13.52 -16.54
CA ASP A 29 8.60 14.49 -15.79
C ASP A 29 7.88 14.97 -14.53
N GLU A 30 6.57 15.23 -14.60
CA GLU A 30 5.76 15.57 -13.42
C GLU A 30 5.75 14.45 -12.37
N LEU A 31 5.67 13.19 -12.80
CA LEU A 31 5.79 12.05 -11.89
C LEU A 31 7.18 12.01 -11.23
N VAL A 32 8.24 12.10 -12.02
CA VAL A 32 9.64 12.07 -11.56
C VAL A 32 9.90 13.17 -10.54
N GLU A 33 9.48 14.42 -10.83
CA GLU A 33 9.65 15.55 -9.92
C GLU A 33 8.88 15.37 -8.61
N SER A 34 7.73 14.69 -8.63
CA SER A 34 6.97 14.37 -7.40
C SER A 34 7.67 13.35 -6.49
N ILE A 35 8.52 12.48 -7.06
CA ILE A 35 9.26 11.43 -6.36
C ILE A 35 10.63 11.90 -5.92
N ARG A 36 11.27 12.80 -6.67
CA ARG A 36 12.65 13.28 -6.46
C ARG A 36 12.96 13.67 -5.01
N PRO A 37 12.10 14.38 -4.25
CA PRO A 37 12.38 14.73 -2.87
C PRO A 37 12.57 13.54 -1.92
N PHE A 38 12.00 12.38 -2.26
CA PHE A 38 12.14 11.18 -1.44
C PHE A 38 13.47 10.46 -1.67
N MET A 39 14.09 10.64 -2.84
CA MET A 39 15.31 9.94 -3.22
C MET A 39 16.52 10.39 -2.41
N GLU A 40 16.47 11.58 -1.77
CA GLU A 40 17.49 12.05 -0.82
C GLU A 40 17.65 11.11 0.39
N PHE A 41 16.60 10.33 0.72
CA PHE A 41 16.59 9.39 1.85
C PHE A 41 16.90 7.94 1.43
N SER A 42 17.37 7.75 0.21
CA SER A 42 17.80 6.45 -0.33
C SER A 42 16.81 5.31 -0.10
N PRO A 43 15.51 5.46 -0.45
CA PRO A 43 14.58 4.35 -0.41
C PRO A 43 15.11 3.24 -1.31
N ARG A 44 15.06 1.99 -0.84
CA ARG A 44 15.54 0.86 -1.65
C ARG A 44 14.49 0.34 -2.62
N TYR A 45 13.23 0.64 -2.38
CA TYR A 45 12.13 0.31 -3.27
C TYR A 45 10.94 1.26 -3.10
N ILE A 46 10.17 1.40 -4.18
CA ILE A 46 8.95 2.20 -4.23
C ILE A 46 7.79 1.32 -4.69
N ASN A 47 6.71 1.31 -3.92
CA ASN A 47 5.46 0.66 -4.29
C ASN A 47 4.65 1.54 -5.23
N VAL A 48 4.06 0.93 -6.25
CA VAL A 48 3.19 1.59 -7.23
C VAL A 48 1.81 0.95 -7.15
N THR A 49 0.83 1.70 -6.65
CA THR A 49 -0.52 1.16 -6.45
C THR A 49 -1.20 0.77 -7.76
N SER A 50 -2.12 -0.18 -7.67
CA SER A 50 -3.06 -0.49 -8.74
C SER A 50 -4.46 -0.07 -8.34
N HIS A 51 -5.19 0.50 -9.27
CA HIS A 51 -6.56 0.93 -9.07
C HIS A 51 -7.47 0.24 -10.07
N ARG A 52 -8.68 -0.11 -9.62
CA ARG A 52 -9.73 -0.59 -10.49
C ARG A 52 -10.16 0.49 -11.48
N ASP A 53 -10.69 0.04 -12.61
CA ASP A 53 -11.41 0.92 -13.51
C ASP A 53 -12.65 1.48 -12.78
N GLU A 54 -13.00 2.72 -13.06
CA GLU A 54 -14.09 3.46 -12.41
C GLU A 54 -15.25 3.62 -13.36
N TYR A 55 -16.46 3.73 -12.82
CA TYR A 55 -17.63 4.04 -13.64
C TYR A 55 -17.76 5.54 -13.88
N GLU A 56 -17.80 5.92 -15.17
CA GLU A 56 -18.15 7.25 -15.63
C GLU A 56 -19.56 7.22 -16.21
N TYR A 57 -20.40 8.18 -15.84
CA TYR A 57 -21.75 8.34 -16.38
C TYR A 57 -21.74 9.46 -17.41
N ARG A 58 -22.06 9.13 -18.67
CA ARG A 58 -22.09 10.07 -19.79
C ARG A 58 -23.52 10.34 -20.19
N GLU A 59 -23.89 11.63 -20.23
CA GLU A 59 -25.19 12.06 -20.71
C GLU A 59 -25.32 11.79 -22.23
N GLN A 60 -26.45 11.23 -22.62
CA GLN A 60 -26.80 10.94 -24.01
C GLN A 60 -27.66 12.08 -24.58
N ALA A 61 -27.78 12.13 -25.90
CA ALA A 61 -28.58 13.17 -26.59
C ALA A 61 -30.06 13.17 -26.21
N ASP A 62 -30.58 12.07 -25.68
CA ASP A 62 -31.97 11.92 -25.22
C ASP A 62 -32.14 12.26 -23.70
N GLY A 63 -31.07 12.76 -23.03
CA GLY A 63 -31.09 13.10 -21.61
C GLY A 63 -30.93 11.89 -20.68
N THR A 64 -30.74 10.68 -21.20
CA THR A 64 -30.39 9.50 -20.40
C THR A 64 -28.88 9.47 -20.08
N TYR A 65 -28.48 8.65 -19.11
CA TYR A 65 -27.07 8.45 -18.76
C TYR A 65 -26.64 7.01 -19.08
N SER A 66 -25.58 6.87 -19.86
CA SER A 66 -24.92 5.58 -20.07
C SER A 66 -23.73 5.43 -19.14
N ARG A 67 -23.56 4.23 -18.59
CA ARG A 67 -22.46 3.89 -17.69
C ARG A 67 -21.30 3.27 -18.49
N HIS A 68 -20.13 3.85 -18.35
CA HIS A 68 -18.89 3.39 -18.99
C HIS A 68 -17.86 3.04 -17.94
N LEU A 69 -17.17 1.91 -18.12
CA LEU A 69 -16.00 1.55 -17.33
C LEU A 69 -14.78 2.23 -17.95
N VAL A 70 -14.07 3.05 -17.19
CA VAL A 70 -12.94 3.84 -17.69
C VAL A 70 -11.71 3.63 -16.80
N ARG A 71 -10.56 3.50 -17.44
CA ARG A 71 -9.26 3.50 -16.78
C ARG A 71 -8.69 4.91 -16.81
N ASN A 72 -8.69 5.59 -15.67
CA ASN A 72 -8.27 6.98 -15.57
C ASN A 72 -6.78 7.18 -15.24
N ARG A 73 -6.07 6.11 -14.88
CA ARG A 73 -4.67 6.18 -14.47
C ARG A 73 -3.73 5.49 -15.45
N VAL A 74 -2.48 5.94 -15.44
CA VAL A 74 -1.38 5.28 -16.15
C VAL A 74 -1.17 3.89 -15.55
N SER A 75 -0.81 2.91 -16.39
CA SER A 75 -0.61 1.53 -15.92
C SER A 75 0.58 1.42 -14.97
N PRO A 76 0.53 0.53 -13.95
CA PRO A 76 1.66 0.33 -13.03
C PRO A 76 2.97 -0.03 -13.73
N VAL A 77 2.94 -0.82 -14.82
CA VAL A 77 4.15 -1.18 -15.57
C VAL A 77 4.84 0.05 -16.18
N ALA A 78 4.07 0.98 -16.75
CA ALA A 78 4.63 2.20 -17.34
C ALA A 78 5.21 3.13 -16.26
N VAL A 79 4.53 3.24 -15.11
CA VAL A 79 5.01 4.02 -13.95
C VAL A 79 6.30 3.42 -13.39
N CYS A 80 6.35 2.11 -13.18
CA CYS A 80 7.56 1.41 -12.73
C CYS A 80 8.72 1.63 -13.69
N GLY A 81 8.50 1.46 -15.01
CA GLY A 81 9.51 1.70 -16.03
C GLY A 81 10.01 3.15 -16.02
N ALA A 82 9.13 4.13 -15.84
CA ALA A 82 9.50 5.54 -15.72
C ALA A 82 10.39 5.78 -14.49
N ILE A 83 10.05 5.23 -13.33
CA ILE A 83 10.83 5.36 -12.10
C ILE A 83 12.21 4.71 -12.26
N MET A 84 12.26 3.47 -12.74
CA MET A 84 13.51 2.73 -12.92
C MET A 84 14.45 3.35 -13.96
N SER A 85 13.92 4.10 -14.93
CA SER A 85 14.73 4.82 -15.93
C SER A 85 15.39 6.09 -15.38
N GLU A 86 14.90 6.62 -14.26
CA GLU A 86 15.39 7.88 -13.66
C GLU A 86 16.15 7.69 -12.35
N PHE A 87 15.79 6.62 -11.61
CA PHE A 87 16.33 6.39 -10.29
C PHE A 87 16.85 4.95 -10.17
N ASP A 88 17.96 4.78 -9.47
CA ASP A 88 18.46 3.47 -9.07
C ASP A 88 17.68 2.95 -7.84
N VAL A 89 16.44 2.53 -8.09
CA VAL A 89 15.52 2.06 -7.05
C VAL A 89 14.65 0.92 -7.58
N GLU A 90 14.42 -0.08 -6.75
CA GLU A 90 13.51 -1.17 -7.12
C GLU A 90 12.05 -0.69 -7.11
N THR A 91 11.24 -1.25 -7.98
CA THR A 91 9.80 -0.96 -8.00
C THR A 91 8.98 -2.20 -7.64
N VAL A 92 7.86 -1.96 -6.96
CA VAL A 92 6.91 -2.98 -6.52
C VAL A 92 5.52 -2.61 -7.02
N PRO A 93 5.15 -2.99 -8.25
CA PRO A 93 3.78 -2.80 -8.72
C PRO A 93 2.82 -3.62 -7.89
N HIS A 94 1.68 -3.03 -7.55
CA HIS A 94 0.57 -3.75 -6.94
C HIS A 94 -0.19 -4.53 -8.03
N ILE A 95 -0.57 -5.74 -7.72
CA ILE A 95 -1.48 -6.58 -8.49
C ILE A 95 -2.71 -6.83 -7.62
N ILE A 96 -3.89 -6.58 -8.17
CA ILE A 96 -5.15 -6.76 -7.46
C ILE A 96 -6.01 -7.80 -8.15
N CYS A 97 -6.70 -8.64 -7.36
CA CYS A 97 -7.71 -9.58 -7.89
C CYS A 97 -8.88 -8.84 -8.52
N GLY A 98 -9.13 -7.64 -8.02
CA GLY A 98 -10.27 -6.84 -8.46
C GLY A 98 -10.11 -6.24 -9.84
N GLY A 99 -11.08 -6.49 -10.73
CA GLY A 99 -11.15 -5.86 -12.04
C GLY A 99 -10.32 -6.52 -13.13
N ALA A 100 -9.63 -7.65 -12.84
CA ALA A 100 -8.83 -8.39 -13.81
C ALA A 100 -9.12 -9.89 -13.76
N SER A 101 -9.15 -10.54 -14.92
CA SER A 101 -9.18 -11.99 -15.07
C SER A 101 -7.81 -12.61 -14.77
N ALA A 102 -7.75 -13.92 -14.61
CA ALA A 102 -6.48 -14.64 -14.44
C ALA A 102 -5.54 -14.44 -15.64
N ASP A 103 -6.07 -14.41 -16.87
CA ASP A 103 -5.28 -14.19 -18.08
C ASP A 103 -4.69 -12.76 -18.16
N GLU A 104 -5.44 -11.75 -17.72
CA GLU A 104 -4.95 -10.37 -17.68
C GLU A 104 -3.87 -10.19 -16.61
N ILE A 105 -4.02 -10.88 -15.46
CA ILE A 105 -3.00 -10.90 -14.42
C ILE A 105 -1.73 -11.61 -14.92
N ASP A 106 -1.89 -12.77 -15.57
CA ASP A 106 -0.78 -13.51 -16.16
C ASP A 106 -0.02 -12.66 -17.18
N SER A 107 -0.73 -11.99 -18.08
CA SER A 107 -0.13 -11.04 -19.05
C SER A 107 0.65 -9.93 -18.34
N SER A 108 0.09 -9.35 -17.27
CA SER A 108 0.78 -8.31 -16.49
C SER A 108 2.06 -8.84 -15.83
N LEU A 109 2.07 -10.09 -15.35
CA LEU A 109 3.26 -10.73 -14.78
C LEU A 109 4.36 -10.93 -15.85
N HIS A 110 3.99 -11.28 -17.07
CA HIS A 110 4.92 -11.35 -18.19
C HIS A 110 5.49 -9.97 -18.54
N ASP A 111 4.67 -8.91 -18.54
CA ASP A 111 5.15 -7.54 -18.76
C ASP A 111 6.14 -7.11 -17.69
N PHE A 112 5.85 -7.37 -16.40
CA PHE A 112 6.77 -7.07 -15.30
C PHE A 112 8.08 -7.83 -15.45
N ARG A 113 8.01 -9.12 -15.77
CA ARG A 113 9.20 -9.92 -15.99
C ARG A 113 10.04 -9.42 -17.18
N PHE A 114 9.40 -9.04 -18.27
CA PHE A 114 10.06 -8.45 -19.44
C PHE A 114 10.79 -7.14 -19.09
N MET A 115 10.19 -6.31 -18.25
CA MET A 115 10.78 -5.06 -17.76
C MET A 115 11.84 -5.27 -16.66
N GLY A 116 12.11 -6.50 -16.23
CA GLY A 116 13.05 -6.80 -15.15
C GLY A 116 12.52 -6.47 -13.74
N ILE A 117 11.21 -6.21 -13.59
CA ILE A 117 10.57 -5.95 -12.30
C ILE A 117 10.38 -7.27 -11.57
N ALA A 118 11.21 -7.52 -10.57
CA ALA A 118 11.26 -8.78 -9.82
C ALA A 118 10.45 -8.76 -8.51
N ASN A 119 9.70 -7.71 -8.24
CA ASN A 119 8.96 -7.51 -6.99
C ASN A 119 7.52 -7.16 -7.29
N VAL A 120 6.57 -7.73 -6.55
CA VAL A 120 5.14 -7.44 -6.69
C VAL A 120 4.45 -7.43 -5.33
N MET A 121 3.39 -6.63 -5.21
CA MET A 121 2.49 -6.65 -4.05
C MET A 121 1.17 -7.30 -4.48
N ALA A 122 0.86 -8.47 -3.92
CA ALA A 122 -0.36 -9.21 -4.23
C ALA A 122 -1.48 -8.84 -3.24
N LEU A 123 -2.52 -8.20 -3.74
CA LEU A 123 -3.65 -7.70 -2.96
C LEU A 123 -4.97 -8.22 -3.54
N ARG A 124 -6.02 -8.30 -2.72
CA ARG A 124 -7.35 -8.57 -3.24
C ARG A 124 -7.90 -7.36 -3.99
N GLY A 125 -7.63 -6.18 -3.49
CA GLY A 125 -8.24 -4.93 -3.91
C GLY A 125 -9.61 -4.71 -3.25
N ASP A 126 -10.12 -3.50 -3.40
CA ASP A 126 -11.37 -3.06 -2.80
C ASP A 126 -12.58 -3.49 -3.66
N SER A 127 -13.78 -3.44 -3.06
CA SER A 127 -15.04 -3.56 -3.80
C SER A 127 -15.19 -2.40 -4.78
N ILE A 128 -15.99 -2.57 -5.82
CA ILE A 128 -16.37 -1.44 -6.68
C ILE A 128 -17.15 -0.42 -5.83
N ILE A 129 -16.91 0.86 -6.05
CA ILE A 129 -17.65 1.93 -5.36
C ILE A 129 -19.15 1.70 -5.50
N GLY A 130 -19.85 1.60 -4.36
CA GLY A 130 -21.28 1.30 -4.30
C GLY A 130 -21.63 -0.18 -4.11
N GLU A 131 -20.67 -1.09 -4.19
CA GLU A 131 -20.86 -2.52 -3.86
C GLU A 131 -20.45 -2.80 -2.41
N LYS A 132 -21.29 -3.57 -1.68
CA LYS A 132 -21.04 -3.91 -0.28
C LYS A 132 -20.02 -5.05 -0.08
N ARG A 133 -19.76 -5.84 -1.13
CA ARG A 133 -18.87 -6.99 -1.10
C ARG A 133 -17.98 -7.03 -2.32
N PHE A 134 -16.78 -7.54 -2.13
CA PHE A 134 -15.89 -7.82 -3.24
C PHE A 134 -16.49 -8.93 -4.12
N THR A 135 -16.52 -8.67 -5.43
CA THR A 135 -16.90 -9.63 -6.45
C THR A 135 -15.80 -9.68 -7.52
N PRO A 136 -15.20 -10.86 -7.77
CA PRO A 136 -14.21 -10.98 -8.84
C PRO A 136 -14.89 -10.86 -10.20
N VAL A 137 -14.13 -10.50 -11.21
CA VAL A 137 -14.57 -10.65 -12.60
C VAL A 137 -14.64 -12.14 -12.97
N LYS A 138 -15.37 -12.49 -14.02
CA LYS A 138 -15.44 -13.88 -14.50
C LYS A 138 -14.04 -14.41 -14.82
N GLY A 139 -13.66 -15.52 -14.19
CA GLY A 139 -12.32 -16.12 -14.35
C GLY A 139 -11.21 -15.41 -13.57
N GLY A 140 -11.54 -14.46 -12.70
CA GLY A 140 -10.58 -13.81 -11.79
C GLY A 140 -10.47 -14.51 -10.44
N TYR A 141 -9.55 -14.02 -9.59
CA TYR A 141 -9.29 -14.55 -8.26
C TYR A 141 -10.19 -13.90 -7.19
N ASN A 142 -10.61 -14.69 -6.20
CA ASN A 142 -11.43 -14.22 -5.06
C ASN A 142 -10.57 -13.68 -3.91
N HIS A 143 -9.39 -14.26 -3.71
CA HIS A 143 -8.53 -13.99 -2.56
C HIS A 143 -7.09 -13.73 -2.97
N ALA A 144 -6.40 -12.89 -2.21
CA ALA A 144 -4.98 -12.62 -2.44
C ALA A 144 -4.11 -13.89 -2.30
N SER A 145 -4.52 -14.90 -1.53
CA SER A 145 -3.80 -16.19 -1.47
C SER A 145 -3.80 -16.92 -2.82
N GLU A 146 -4.93 -16.95 -3.53
CA GLU A 146 -5.03 -17.52 -4.89
C GLU A 146 -4.14 -16.76 -5.88
N LEU A 147 -4.06 -15.43 -5.73
CA LEU A 147 -3.18 -14.59 -6.53
C LEU A 147 -1.70 -14.90 -6.23
N VAL A 148 -1.33 -15.06 -4.95
CA VAL A 148 0.05 -15.48 -4.58
C VAL A 148 0.42 -16.82 -5.20
N GLU A 149 -0.47 -17.82 -5.14
CA GLU A 149 -0.27 -19.11 -5.80
C GLU A 149 -0.09 -18.96 -7.32
N ALA A 150 -0.89 -18.08 -7.94
CA ALA A 150 -0.76 -17.79 -9.36
C ALA A 150 0.60 -17.18 -9.71
N ILE A 151 1.06 -16.21 -8.93
CA ILE A 151 2.39 -15.59 -9.14
C ILE A 151 3.50 -16.64 -8.94
N ARG A 152 3.39 -17.54 -7.96
CA ARG A 152 4.39 -18.63 -7.75
C ARG A 152 4.45 -19.63 -8.89
N ARG A 153 3.41 -19.79 -9.70
CA ARG A 153 3.49 -20.61 -10.94
C ARG A 153 4.51 -20.07 -11.97
N HIS A 154 4.87 -18.78 -11.90
CA HIS A 154 5.97 -18.20 -12.65
C HIS A 154 7.37 -18.52 -12.07
N GLY A 155 7.44 -19.40 -11.06
CA GLY A 155 8.68 -19.79 -10.37
C GLY A 155 9.16 -18.75 -9.37
N GLU A 156 10.45 -18.79 -9.07
CA GLU A 156 11.09 -17.95 -8.05
C GLU A 156 11.51 -16.56 -8.55
N PHE A 157 11.04 -16.13 -9.71
CA PHE A 157 11.42 -14.82 -10.25
C PHE A 157 10.94 -13.66 -9.37
N PHE A 158 9.71 -13.72 -8.90
CA PHE A 158 9.11 -12.63 -8.12
C PHE A 158 9.35 -12.76 -6.61
N SER A 159 9.68 -11.65 -5.95
CA SER A 159 9.48 -11.45 -4.52
C SER A 159 8.08 -10.89 -4.29
N ILE A 160 7.29 -11.55 -3.44
CA ILE A 160 5.86 -11.28 -3.28
C ILE A 160 5.57 -10.68 -1.92
N GLY A 161 5.11 -9.42 -1.89
CA GLY A 161 4.53 -8.79 -0.71
C GLY A 161 3.03 -9.04 -0.62
N VAL A 162 2.49 -9.02 0.58
CA VAL A 162 1.04 -9.10 0.86
C VAL A 162 0.63 -8.12 1.95
N GLY A 163 -0.64 -7.70 1.95
CA GLY A 163 -1.19 -6.86 3.01
C GLY A 163 -1.49 -7.64 4.29
N GLY A 164 -1.20 -7.02 5.46
CA GLY A 164 -1.62 -7.45 6.78
C GLY A 164 -2.41 -6.35 7.48
N TYR A 165 -3.26 -6.68 8.46
CA TYR A 165 -4.17 -5.73 9.10
C TYR A 165 -4.00 -5.79 10.63
N PRO A 166 -3.24 -4.88 11.23
CA PRO A 166 -3.01 -4.89 12.68
C PRO A 166 -4.29 -4.83 13.51
N GLU A 167 -5.30 -4.11 13.04
CA GLU A 167 -6.61 -3.95 13.68
C GLU A 167 -7.69 -4.83 13.05
N LYS A 168 -7.28 -5.88 12.28
CA LYS A 168 -8.16 -6.80 11.58
C LYS A 168 -8.75 -6.21 10.29
N HIS A 169 -8.84 -7.01 9.24
CA HIS A 169 -9.61 -6.66 8.04
C HIS A 169 -11.12 -6.58 8.36
N PHE A 170 -11.82 -5.58 7.80
CA PHE A 170 -13.23 -5.31 8.13
C PHE A 170 -14.16 -6.51 7.86
N GLU A 171 -13.88 -7.33 6.86
CA GLU A 171 -14.68 -8.55 6.57
C GLU A 171 -14.33 -9.74 7.46
N ALA A 172 -13.20 -9.73 8.17
CA ALA A 172 -12.86 -10.81 9.08
C ALA A 172 -13.70 -10.71 10.37
N PRO A 173 -14.26 -11.81 10.89
CA PRO A 173 -15.07 -11.77 12.11
C PRO A 173 -14.26 -11.41 13.35
N ASN A 174 -13.00 -11.81 13.41
CA ASN A 174 -12.07 -11.56 14.51
C ASN A 174 -10.61 -11.55 14.00
N ILE A 175 -9.67 -11.13 14.86
CA ILE A 175 -8.26 -11.03 14.53
C ILE A 175 -7.61 -12.39 14.26
N GLU A 176 -8.06 -13.45 14.95
CA GLU A 176 -7.56 -14.80 14.78
C GLU A 176 -7.83 -15.33 13.38
N THR A 177 -9.06 -15.10 12.89
CA THR A 177 -9.45 -15.47 11.52
C THR A 177 -8.65 -14.66 10.49
N ASP A 178 -8.40 -13.38 10.74
CA ASP A 178 -7.63 -12.54 9.83
C ASP A 178 -6.16 -12.96 9.77
N ILE A 179 -5.55 -13.30 10.92
CA ILE A 179 -4.19 -13.85 10.98
C ILE A 179 -4.13 -15.24 10.28
N ALA A 180 -5.16 -16.07 10.42
CA ALA A 180 -5.24 -17.32 9.66
C ALA A 180 -5.32 -17.08 8.14
N ASN A 181 -6.04 -16.06 7.70
CA ASN A 181 -6.06 -15.63 6.30
C ASN A 181 -4.69 -15.12 5.83
N LEU A 182 -3.99 -14.35 6.67
CA LEU A 182 -2.62 -13.92 6.40
C LEU A 182 -1.66 -15.10 6.29
N LYS A 183 -1.80 -16.08 7.20
CA LYS A 183 -1.01 -17.31 7.17
C LYS A 183 -1.18 -18.07 5.84
N ARG A 184 -2.41 -18.17 5.31
CA ARG A 184 -2.66 -18.79 3.99
C ARG A 184 -1.90 -18.07 2.88
N LYS A 185 -1.82 -16.73 2.90
CA LYS A 185 -1.03 -15.95 1.91
C LYS A 185 0.47 -16.27 2.03
N VAL A 186 0.98 -16.39 3.25
CA VAL A 186 2.39 -16.74 3.50
C VAL A 186 2.67 -18.18 3.07
N ASP A 187 1.79 -19.13 3.41
CA ASP A 187 1.92 -20.53 3.01
C ASP A 187 1.82 -20.72 1.49
N ALA A 188 1.07 -19.88 0.80
CA ALA A 188 0.99 -19.83 -0.66
C ALA A 188 2.30 -19.29 -1.30
N GLY A 189 3.20 -18.70 -0.51
CA GLY A 189 4.53 -18.27 -0.96
C GLY A 189 4.79 -16.78 -0.88
N ALA A 190 4.06 -16.00 -0.09
CA ALA A 190 4.42 -14.59 0.15
C ALA A 190 5.72 -14.49 0.94
N ASP A 191 6.60 -13.55 0.55
CA ASP A 191 7.93 -13.36 1.12
C ASP A 191 7.97 -12.33 2.26
N TYR A 192 7.02 -11.38 2.28
CA TYR A 192 6.93 -10.34 3.29
C TYR A 192 5.51 -9.79 3.38
N VAL A 193 5.24 -9.12 4.49
CA VAL A 193 3.96 -8.46 4.77
C VAL A 193 4.18 -6.96 4.91
N VAL A 194 3.33 -6.14 4.31
CA VAL A 194 3.21 -4.71 4.62
C VAL A 194 1.88 -4.50 5.34
N THR A 195 1.90 -3.83 6.50
CA THR A 195 0.65 -3.62 7.24
C THR A 195 -0.17 -2.48 6.68
N GLN A 196 -1.49 -2.55 6.84
CA GLN A 196 -2.35 -1.37 6.76
C GLN A 196 -1.85 -0.33 7.79
N MET A 197 -2.14 0.96 7.54
CA MET A 197 -1.81 2.03 8.49
C MET A 197 -2.47 1.78 9.85
N PHE A 198 -1.81 2.25 10.89
CA PHE A 198 -2.27 2.25 12.27
C PHE A 198 -1.73 3.50 12.96
N PHE A 199 -2.34 3.90 14.09
CA PHE A 199 -1.96 5.12 14.79
C PHE A 199 -1.45 4.87 16.22
N ASP A 200 -1.46 3.61 16.66
CA ASP A 200 -0.89 3.15 17.93
C ASP A 200 0.09 2.00 17.67
N ASN A 201 1.37 2.20 17.97
CA ASN A 201 2.41 1.18 17.74
C ASN A 201 2.18 -0.10 18.55
N ARG A 202 1.48 -0.03 19.69
CA ARG A 202 1.14 -1.21 20.52
C ARG A 202 0.30 -2.22 19.72
N VAL A 203 -0.59 -1.73 18.87
CA VAL A 203 -1.42 -2.56 17.98
C VAL A 203 -0.55 -3.34 16.99
N TYR A 204 0.45 -2.69 16.40
CA TYR A 204 1.40 -3.34 15.51
C TYR A 204 2.24 -4.39 16.24
N TYR A 205 2.72 -4.10 17.46
CA TYR A 205 3.52 -5.04 18.22
C TYR A 205 2.71 -6.28 18.63
N ASP A 206 1.47 -6.12 19.09
CA ASP A 206 0.55 -7.23 19.39
C ASP A 206 0.26 -8.07 18.14
N PHE A 207 -0.08 -7.41 17.02
CA PHE A 207 -0.28 -8.10 15.74
C PHE A 207 0.95 -8.92 15.32
N LYS A 208 2.15 -8.34 15.40
CA LYS A 208 3.40 -9.04 15.08
C LYS A 208 3.62 -10.26 16.00
N ALA A 209 3.36 -10.11 17.29
CA ALA A 209 3.46 -11.22 18.25
C ALA A 209 2.48 -12.35 17.93
N ARG A 210 1.21 -12.02 17.65
CA ARG A 210 0.17 -13.00 17.24
C ARG A 210 0.54 -13.69 15.92
N CYS A 211 1.04 -12.95 14.95
CA CYS A 211 1.54 -13.52 13.69
C CYS A 211 2.66 -14.53 13.94
N ARG A 212 3.63 -14.21 14.81
CA ARG A 212 4.72 -15.14 15.17
C ARG A 212 4.18 -16.39 15.87
N ALA A 213 3.24 -16.24 16.80
CA ALA A 213 2.56 -17.37 17.45
C ALA A 213 1.80 -18.27 16.46
N ALA A 214 1.25 -17.69 15.39
CA ALA A 214 0.58 -18.44 14.31
C ALA A 214 1.57 -19.05 13.28
N GLY A 215 2.89 -18.93 13.49
CA GLY A 215 3.92 -19.49 12.59
C GLY A 215 4.16 -18.66 11.32
N ILE A 216 3.81 -17.37 11.32
CA ILE A 216 4.19 -16.42 10.25
C ILE A 216 5.59 -15.90 10.58
N THR A 217 6.60 -16.35 9.85
CA THR A 217 8.02 -16.03 10.09
C THR A 217 8.59 -14.97 9.14
N VAL A 218 7.91 -14.68 8.04
CA VAL A 218 8.33 -13.66 7.08
C VAL A 218 8.37 -12.25 7.69
N PRO A 219 9.19 -11.33 7.17
CA PRO A 219 9.22 -9.94 7.65
C PRO A 219 7.83 -9.28 7.60
N ILE A 220 7.51 -8.51 8.65
CA ILE A 220 6.29 -7.71 8.72
C ILE A 220 6.73 -6.24 8.81
N ILE A 221 6.41 -5.48 7.77
CA ILE A 221 6.82 -4.09 7.58
C ILE A 221 5.68 -3.19 8.05
N PRO A 222 5.91 -2.31 9.04
CA PRO A 222 4.87 -1.37 9.49
C PRO A 222 4.60 -0.32 8.43
N GLY A 223 3.31 -0.06 8.18
CA GLY A 223 2.82 0.98 7.28
C GLY A 223 2.32 2.20 8.06
N LEU A 224 2.83 3.38 7.76
CA LEU A 224 2.46 4.63 8.42
C LEU A 224 1.84 5.63 7.43
N LYS A 225 0.90 6.41 7.93
CA LYS A 225 0.28 7.51 7.21
C LYS A 225 0.09 8.71 8.15
N PRO A 226 0.77 9.86 7.89
CA PRO A 226 0.53 11.05 8.69
C PRO A 226 -0.86 11.63 8.40
N LEU A 227 -1.56 12.08 9.45
CA LEU A 227 -2.75 12.90 9.30
C LEU A 227 -2.36 14.29 8.80
N SER A 228 -3.20 14.89 7.99
CA SER A 228 -2.96 16.23 7.42
C SER A 228 -4.14 17.17 7.63
N THR A 229 -5.31 16.65 8.02
CA THR A 229 -6.53 17.40 8.22
C THR A 229 -7.36 16.79 9.34
N ALA A 230 -8.09 17.61 10.10
CA ALA A 230 -8.97 17.13 11.16
C ALA A 230 -10.07 16.18 10.66
N ARG A 231 -10.53 16.34 9.40
CA ARG A 231 -11.52 15.44 8.79
C ARG A 231 -11.07 13.98 8.73
N GLN A 232 -9.77 13.72 8.67
CA GLN A 232 -9.26 12.36 8.57
C GLN A 232 -9.50 11.51 9.82
N ILE A 233 -9.76 12.11 11.00
CA ILE A 233 -10.09 11.38 12.23
C ILE A 233 -11.43 10.61 12.16
N SER A 234 -12.34 11.01 11.28
CA SER A 234 -13.59 10.28 11.03
C SER A 234 -13.53 9.45 9.75
N MET A 235 -12.91 10.01 8.69
CA MET A 235 -12.89 9.39 7.37
C MET A 235 -12.05 8.10 7.36
N LEU A 236 -10.88 8.08 8.02
CA LEU A 236 -9.99 6.91 7.97
C LEU A 236 -10.55 5.71 8.74
N PRO A 237 -11.09 5.85 9.97
CA PRO A 237 -11.78 4.75 10.64
C PRO A 237 -12.92 4.17 9.83
N GLU A 238 -13.74 5.02 9.22
CA GLU A 238 -14.86 4.57 8.37
C GLU A 238 -14.38 3.81 7.12
N ALA A 239 -13.32 4.30 6.46
CA ALA A 239 -12.82 3.71 5.22
C ALA A 239 -11.98 2.45 5.43
N PHE A 240 -11.23 2.36 6.53
CA PHE A 240 -10.23 1.31 6.74
C PHE A 240 -10.45 0.46 8.00
N SER A 241 -11.51 0.73 8.77
CA SER A 241 -11.83 -0.01 10.01
C SER A 241 -10.66 -0.04 10.98
N LEU A 242 -10.09 1.12 11.26
CA LEU A 242 -8.96 1.32 12.17
C LEU A 242 -9.34 2.29 13.30
N ASP A 243 -8.58 2.27 14.38
CA ASP A 243 -8.74 3.16 15.52
C ASP A 243 -7.73 4.31 15.49
N ILE A 244 -8.17 5.49 15.91
CA ILE A 244 -7.29 6.63 16.13
C ILE A 244 -7.24 6.90 17.65
N PRO A 245 -6.03 6.91 18.27
CA PRO A 245 -5.89 7.17 19.70
C PRO A 245 -6.57 8.45 20.16
N PHE A 246 -7.10 8.42 21.37
CA PHE A 246 -7.83 9.56 21.94
C PHE A 246 -7.01 10.85 21.93
N GLU A 247 -5.73 10.76 22.30
CA GLU A 247 -4.81 11.89 22.35
C GLU A 247 -4.62 12.54 20.98
N LEU A 248 -4.47 11.73 19.93
CA LEU A 248 -4.36 12.21 18.55
C LEU A 248 -5.68 12.81 18.08
N THR A 249 -6.80 12.15 18.39
CA THR A 249 -8.15 12.65 18.04
C THR A 249 -8.41 14.01 18.66
N GLU A 250 -8.12 14.19 19.95
CA GLU A 250 -8.30 15.46 20.66
C GLU A 250 -7.37 16.56 20.13
N ALA A 251 -6.10 16.21 19.83
CA ALA A 251 -5.16 17.17 19.25
C ALA A 251 -5.61 17.65 17.87
N MET A 252 -6.09 16.73 17.03
CA MET A 252 -6.64 17.06 15.71
C MET A 252 -7.95 17.87 15.78
N ARG A 253 -8.85 17.57 16.74
CA ARG A 253 -10.07 18.38 16.97
C ARG A 253 -9.74 19.79 17.41
N LYS A 254 -8.73 19.97 18.28
CA LYS A 254 -8.23 21.28 18.71
C LYS A 254 -7.56 22.08 17.59
N ALA A 255 -7.08 21.42 16.56
CA ALA A 255 -6.62 22.09 15.34
C ALA A 255 -7.80 22.64 14.53
N GLY A 256 -8.96 21.96 14.52
CA GLY A 256 -10.18 22.40 13.83
C GLY A 256 -9.92 22.69 12.35
N ASP A 257 -10.27 23.89 11.91
CA ASP A 257 -10.07 24.36 10.53
C ASP A 257 -8.67 24.92 10.26
N ASP A 258 -7.80 25.02 11.27
CA ASP A 258 -6.41 25.41 11.11
C ASP A 258 -5.63 24.27 10.45
N LYS A 259 -5.49 24.37 9.12
CA LYS A 259 -4.84 23.35 8.29
C LYS A 259 -3.36 23.14 8.64
N GLU A 260 -2.65 24.22 8.99
CA GLU A 260 -1.23 24.11 9.32
C GLU A 260 -1.03 23.43 10.69
N LYS A 261 -1.88 23.75 11.66
CA LYS A 261 -1.86 23.10 12.97
C LYS A 261 -2.22 21.62 12.86
N ALA A 262 -3.27 21.27 12.10
CA ALA A 262 -3.64 19.87 11.85
C ALA A 262 -2.51 19.11 11.15
N TYR A 263 -1.89 19.71 10.14
CA TYR A 263 -0.74 19.16 9.43
C TYR A 263 0.43 18.88 10.39
N ARG A 264 0.82 19.86 11.23
CA ARG A 264 1.92 19.68 12.22
C ARG A 264 1.61 18.57 13.22
N THR A 265 0.41 18.59 13.80
CA THR A 265 -0.02 17.56 14.77
C THR A 265 0.12 16.15 14.20
N GLY A 266 -0.36 15.92 12.97
CA GLY A 266 -0.27 14.58 12.35
C GLY A 266 1.15 14.22 11.93
N THR A 267 1.96 15.19 11.51
CA THR A 267 3.37 14.98 11.15
C THR A 267 4.19 14.61 12.40
N GLU A 268 4.06 15.36 13.50
CA GLU A 268 4.75 15.10 14.78
C GLU A 268 4.37 13.73 15.35
N TRP A 269 3.08 13.37 15.30
CA TRP A 269 2.62 12.04 15.71
C TRP A 269 3.30 10.93 14.90
N CYS A 270 3.34 11.07 13.58
CA CYS A 270 3.95 10.09 12.69
C CYS A 270 5.47 9.99 12.89
N ILE A 271 6.15 11.11 13.19
CA ILE A 271 7.59 11.12 13.56
C ILE A 271 7.79 10.29 14.83
N ALA A 272 6.97 10.51 15.87
CA ALA A 272 7.07 9.76 17.12
C ALA A 272 6.83 8.26 16.88
N GLN A 273 5.81 7.87 16.11
CA GLN A 273 5.57 6.48 15.73
C GLN A 273 6.78 5.87 14.98
N CYS A 274 7.31 6.59 13.99
CA CYS A 274 8.44 6.12 13.20
C CYS A 274 9.69 5.91 14.07
N LYS A 275 10.06 6.88 14.89
CA LYS A 275 11.21 6.77 15.81
C LYS A 275 11.07 5.58 16.78
N ASP A 276 9.89 5.36 17.33
CA ASP A 276 9.60 4.22 18.20
C ASP A 276 9.73 2.88 17.45
N LEU A 277 9.16 2.77 16.25
CA LEU A 277 9.29 1.56 15.43
C LEU A 277 10.75 1.23 15.09
N LEU A 278 11.55 2.24 14.75
CA LEU A 278 12.98 2.09 14.46
C LEU A 278 13.75 1.65 15.71
N ALA A 279 13.46 2.25 16.87
CA ALA A 279 14.05 1.87 18.16
C ALA A 279 13.72 0.41 18.56
N HIS A 280 12.56 -0.11 18.11
CA HIS A 280 12.15 -1.50 18.30
C HIS A 280 12.57 -2.43 17.14
N GLY A 281 13.52 -1.99 16.32
CA GLY A 281 14.18 -2.82 15.31
C GLY A 281 13.38 -3.06 14.04
N ALA A 282 12.48 -2.14 13.66
CA ALA A 282 11.86 -2.19 12.34
C ALA A 282 12.92 -1.91 11.25
N PRO A 283 13.22 -2.86 10.35
CA PRO A 283 14.25 -2.66 9.31
C PRO A 283 13.79 -1.74 8.19
N VAL A 284 12.49 -1.60 8.03
CA VAL A 284 11.82 -0.75 7.03
C VAL A 284 10.58 -0.16 7.67
N VAL A 285 10.30 1.11 7.38
CA VAL A 285 9.01 1.74 7.63
C VAL A 285 8.43 2.14 6.28
N HIS A 286 7.22 1.69 6.00
CA HIS A 286 6.49 1.97 4.77
C HIS A 286 5.60 3.20 4.95
N PHE A 287 5.62 4.15 3.99
CA PHE A 287 4.83 5.37 4.05
C PHE A 287 3.81 5.45 2.91
N TYR A 288 2.54 5.61 3.29
CA TYR A 288 1.42 5.88 2.39
C TYR A 288 1.39 7.37 2.04
N THR A 289 1.99 7.75 0.91
CA THR A 289 2.15 9.17 0.53
C THR A 289 0.86 9.82 0.06
N MET A 290 -0.04 9.07 -0.56
CA MET A 290 -1.28 9.56 -1.18
C MET A 290 -1.06 10.78 -2.10
N GLY A 291 0.08 10.81 -2.80
CA GLY A 291 0.46 11.90 -3.69
C GLY A 291 0.90 13.20 -2.98
N ARG A 292 1.20 13.16 -1.67
CA ARG A 292 1.66 14.31 -0.90
C ARG A 292 3.08 14.07 -0.40
N ALA A 293 4.02 14.93 -0.85
CA ALA A 293 5.42 14.78 -0.51
C ALA A 293 5.81 15.50 0.79
N ARG A 294 5.25 16.69 1.06
CA ARG A 294 5.75 17.61 2.10
C ARG A 294 5.91 16.96 3.48
N ASN A 295 4.84 16.39 4.03
CA ASN A 295 4.88 15.78 5.37
C ASN A 295 5.75 14.52 5.42
N ILE A 296 5.78 13.74 4.36
CA ILE A 296 6.64 12.55 4.30
C ILE A 296 8.11 12.98 4.32
N VAL A 297 8.51 13.99 3.52
CA VAL A 297 9.88 14.52 3.53
C VAL A 297 10.29 15.04 4.92
N GLU A 298 9.40 15.77 5.61
CA GLU A 298 9.66 16.24 6.99
C GLU A 298 9.87 15.06 7.95
N ILE A 299 9.04 14.01 7.85
CA ILE A 299 9.17 12.79 8.67
C ILE A 299 10.49 12.07 8.36
N LEU A 300 10.83 11.93 7.08
CA LEU A 300 12.06 11.25 6.67
C LEU A 300 13.31 11.97 7.18
N LYS A 301 13.35 13.31 7.13
CA LYS A 301 14.44 14.13 7.70
C LYS A 301 14.68 13.91 9.19
N GLU A 302 13.63 13.59 9.92
CA GLU A 302 13.69 13.38 11.38
C GLU A 302 14.00 11.93 11.78
N CYS A 303 13.80 10.98 10.87
CA CYS A 303 13.85 9.55 11.19
C CYS A 303 14.99 8.80 10.50
N PHE A 304 15.43 9.27 9.33
CA PHE A 304 16.45 8.64 8.48
C PHE A 304 17.55 9.63 8.06
#